data_0d141af6bf4abc58898c6e96666af721
#
_entry.id   0d141af6bf4abc58898c6e96666af721
#
_cell.length_a   1.000
_cell.length_b   1.000
_cell.length_c   1.000
_cell.angle_alpha   90.00
_cell.angle_beta   90.00
_cell.angle_gamma   90.00
#
_symmetry.space_group_name_H-M   'P 1'
#
loop_
_entity.id
_entity.type
_entity.pdbx_description
1 polymer ?
#
loop_
_entity_poly.entity_id
_entity_poly.type
_entity_poly.pdbx_seq_one_letter_code
_entity_poly.pdbx_strand_id
1 'polypeptide(L)'
;MSTWPILKRTEYQLMLNEYMKRLILLFVMIGGFLPLAWANGGCEQRLTREEFRARQQAYITEKAGLTKEEADKFFPLYFELQDRKKELNDEAWRLLRKGKDENTTEEQYEEIMIGVYDARVSTDRLERSYLEKFRKVLSYKKIYKVLRAEMHFNRDLLKGMHRNKGGKDADARKDK
;
A
#
# COMPACT_ATOMS: atom_id res chain seq x y z
N MET A 1 -21.81 -64.46 22.68
CA MET A 1 -22.90 -63.83 21.96
C MET A 1 -23.20 -62.52 22.68
N SER A 2 -22.63 -61.42 22.25
CA SER A 2 -22.74 -60.10 22.92
C SER A 2 -23.61 -59.17 22.06
N THR A 3 -24.81 -58.92 22.53
CA THR A 3 -25.77 -57.99 21.95
C THR A 3 -25.36 -56.59 22.35
N TRP A 4 -24.79 -55.83 21.42
CA TRP A 4 -24.57 -54.40 21.56
C TRP A 4 -25.93 -53.68 21.41
N PRO A 5 -26.27 -52.70 22.27
CA PRO A 5 -27.60 -52.11 22.25
C PRO A 5 -27.77 -51.15 21.05
N ILE A 6 -28.77 -51.44 20.27
CA ILE A 6 -29.25 -50.68 19.11
C ILE A 6 -29.63 -49.22 19.49
N LEU A 7 -29.84 -48.94 20.76
CA LEU A 7 -30.24 -47.63 21.29
C LEU A 7 -29.16 -46.53 21.16
N LYS A 8 -27.88 -46.87 21.08
CA LYS A 8 -26.82 -45.84 20.86
C LYS A 8 -26.68 -45.36 19.44
N ARG A 9 -27.18 -46.11 18.47
CA ARG A 9 -27.09 -45.73 17.05
C ARG A 9 -28.06 -44.63 16.67
N THR A 10 -29.21 -44.60 17.29
CA THR A 10 -30.25 -43.56 17.05
C THR A 10 -29.86 -42.20 17.68
N GLU A 11 -29.26 -42.18 18.84
CA GLU A 11 -28.76 -40.94 19.46
C GLU A 11 -27.59 -40.32 18.68
N TYR A 12 -26.67 -41.17 18.19
CA TYR A 12 -25.56 -40.71 17.32
C TYR A 12 -26.09 -40.13 16.01
N GLN A 13 -27.11 -40.77 15.41
CA GLN A 13 -27.70 -40.27 14.16
C GLN A 13 -28.46 -38.93 14.38
N LEU A 14 -29.13 -38.77 15.51
CA LEU A 14 -29.80 -37.52 15.88
C LEU A 14 -28.79 -36.38 16.14
N MET A 15 -27.71 -36.67 16.86
CA MET A 15 -26.63 -35.69 17.10
C MET A 15 -25.91 -35.29 15.82
N LEU A 16 -25.61 -36.24 14.94
CA LEU A 16 -25.01 -35.94 13.62
C LEU A 16 -25.93 -35.10 12.76
N ASN A 17 -27.25 -35.36 12.80
CA ASN A 17 -28.24 -34.60 12.02
C ASN A 17 -28.38 -33.15 12.54
N GLU A 18 -28.36 -32.95 13.84
CA GLU A 18 -28.36 -31.60 14.42
C GLU A 18 -27.05 -30.84 14.15
N TYR A 19 -25.90 -31.55 14.19
CA TYR A 19 -24.60 -30.96 13.85
C TYR A 19 -24.51 -30.60 12.35
N MET A 20 -25.02 -31.46 11.48
CA MET A 20 -25.13 -31.21 10.05
C MET A 20 -26.06 -30.05 9.72
N LYS A 21 -27.21 -29.93 10.41
CA LYS A 21 -28.12 -28.80 10.24
C LYS A 21 -27.48 -27.47 10.70
N ARG A 22 -26.73 -27.47 11.80
CA ARG A 22 -25.98 -26.29 12.27
C ARG A 22 -24.83 -25.92 11.32
N LEU A 23 -24.13 -26.90 10.75
CA LEU A 23 -23.10 -26.70 9.73
C LEU A 23 -23.69 -26.14 8.43
N ILE A 24 -24.85 -26.64 7.98
CA ILE A 24 -25.55 -26.12 6.81
C ILE A 24 -26.06 -24.70 7.06
N LEU A 25 -26.60 -24.41 8.25
CA LEU A 25 -27.00 -23.05 8.63
C LEU A 25 -25.82 -22.07 8.70
N LEU A 26 -24.64 -22.52 9.20
CA LEU A 26 -23.41 -21.73 9.17
C LEU A 26 -22.90 -21.51 7.74
N PHE A 27 -23.00 -22.50 6.86
CA PHE A 27 -22.64 -22.38 5.44
C PHE A 27 -23.61 -21.43 4.69
N VAL A 28 -24.89 -21.47 5.01
CA VAL A 28 -25.89 -20.56 4.40
C VAL A 28 -25.69 -19.12 4.91
N MET A 29 -25.28 -18.92 6.17
CA MET A 29 -24.95 -17.60 6.71
C MET A 29 -23.64 -17.04 6.11
N ILE A 30 -22.67 -17.89 5.75
CA ILE A 30 -21.41 -17.46 5.12
C ILE A 30 -21.58 -17.36 3.59
N GLY A 31 -22.45 -18.17 2.97
CA GLY A 31 -22.72 -18.17 1.54
C GLY A 31 -23.72 -17.12 1.05
N GLY A 32 -24.46 -16.49 1.96
CA GLY A 32 -25.50 -15.49 1.63
C GLY A 32 -24.99 -14.07 1.38
N PHE A 33 -23.71 -13.81 1.53
CA PHE A 33 -23.10 -12.48 1.30
C PHE A 33 -21.98 -12.50 0.26
N LEU A 34 -22.16 -13.30 -0.80
CA LEU A 34 -21.43 -13.05 -2.04
C LEU A 34 -22.24 -12.04 -2.85
N PRO A 35 -21.87 -10.77 -2.93
CA PRO A 35 -22.41 -9.92 -3.97
C PRO A 35 -21.92 -10.53 -5.30
N LEU A 36 -22.89 -10.95 -6.14
CA LEU A 36 -22.68 -11.13 -7.57
C LEU A 36 -22.28 -9.76 -8.17
N ALA A 37 -21.08 -9.32 -7.92
CA ALA A 37 -20.44 -8.21 -8.62
C ALA A 37 -19.36 -8.76 -9.57
N TRP A 38 -19.74 -9.71 -10.41
CA TRP A 38 -19.08 -9.94 -11.68
C TRP A 38 -19.79 -9.07 -12.73
N ALA A 39 -19.67 -7.78 -12.59
CA ALA A 39 -19.94 -6.81 -13.62
C ALA A 39 -18.64 -6.08 -13.91
N ASN A 40 -17.82 -6.70 -14.72
CA ASN A 40 -17.13 -6.19 -15.88
C ASN A 40 -17.10 -4.65 -15.96
N GLY A 41 -15.94 -4.10 -15.75
CA GLY A 41 -15.63 -2.70 -15.99
C GLY A 41 -14.18 -2.51 -15.64
N GLY A 42 -13.27 -2.59 -16.61
CA GLY A 42 -11.86 -2.25 -16.49
C GLY A 42 -11.68 -0.77 -16.12
N CYS A 43 -12.17 -0.40 -14.97
CA CYS A 43 -11.81 0.83 -14.30
C CYS A 43 -10.49 0.53 -13.60
N GLU A 44 -9.39 1.03 -14.14
CA GLU A 44 -8.10 1.09 -13.48
C GLU A 44 -8.31 1.84 -12.16
N GLN A 45 -8.62 1.08 -11.12
CA GLN A 45 -8.93 1.62 -9.81
C GLN A 45 -7.64 2.21 -9.27
N ARG A 46 -7.47 3.53 -9.45
CA ARG A 46 -6.38 4.27 -8.82
C ARG A 46 -6.54 4.08 -7.32
N LEU A 47 -5.53 3.47 -6.71
CA LEU A 47 -5.47 3.32 -5.27
C LEU A 47 -5.70 4.69 -4.61
N THR A 48 -6.59 4.73 -3.64
CA THR A 48 -6.70 5.91 -2.78
C THR A 48 -5.39 6.12 -2.03
N ARG A 49 -5.20 7.31 -1.49
CA ARG A 49 -4.01 7.64 -0.68
C ARG A 49 -3.93 6.72 0.55
N GLU A 50 -5.05 6.44 1.16
CA GLU A 50 -5.19 5.58 2.32
C GLU A 50 -4.84 4.12 1.98
N GLU A 51 -5.36 3.58 0.90
CA GLU A 51 -5.02 2.23 0.43
C GLU A 51 -3.55 2.10 0.08
N PHE A 52 -2.98 3.11 -0.58
CA PHE A 52 -1.55 3.15 -0.88
C PHE A 52 -0.71 3.11 0.40
N ARG A 53 -1.03 3.97 1.38
CA ARG A 53 -0.33 4.00 2.68
C ARG A 53 -0.47 2.69 3.43
N ALA A 54 -1.64 2.09 3.46
CA ALA A 54 -1.87 0.81 4.11
C ALA A 54 -1.02 -0.30 3.48
N ARG A 55 -0.94 -0.37 2.15
CA ARG A 55 -0.09 -1.35 1.43
C ARG A 55 1.40 -1.10 1.69
N GLN A 56 1.83 0.15 1.66
CA GLN A 56 3.21 0.52 1.95
C GLN A 56 3.60 0.17 3.38
N GLN A 57 2.73 0.47 4.35
CA GLN A 57 2.91 0.13 5.75
C GLN A 57 3.04 -1.38 5.96
N ALA A 58 2.11 -2.17 5.40
CA ALA A 58 2.15 -3.62 5.50
C ALA A 58 3.45 -4.20 4.91
N TYR A 59 3.83 -3.76 3.72
CA TYR A 59 5.03 -4.18 3.05
C TYR A 59 6.31 -3.85 3.85
N ILE A 60 6.44 -2.61 4.31
CA ILE A 60 7.60 -2.17 5.08
C ILE A 60 7.67 -2.92 6.42
N THR A 61 6.54 -3.10 7.11
CA THR A 61 6.47 -3.85 8.37
C THR A 61 7.02 -5.26 8.21
N GLU A 62 6.56 -5.97 7.17
CA GLU A 62 7.01 -7.34 6.86
C GLU A 62 8.51 -7.36 6.53
N LYS A 63 8.95 -6.55 5.57
CA LYS A 63 10.32 -6.61 5.04
C LYS A 63 11.37 -6.09 6.03
N ALA A 64 11.03 -5.11 6.86
CA ALA A 64 11.93 -4.60 7.90
C ALA A 64 11.89 -5.44 9.19
N GLY A 65 10.86 -6.28 9.36
CA GLY A 65 10.65 -7.09 10.56
C GLY A 65 10.33 -6.21 11.77
N LEU A 66 9.39 -5.24 11.59
CA LEU A 66 8.93 -4.41 12.69
C LEU A 66 7.93 -5.18 13.55
N THR A 67 8.02 -5.02 14.87
CA THR A 67 6.95 -5.48 15.76
C THR A 67 5.74 -4.56 15.64
N LYS A 68 4.59 -4.98 16.19
CA LYS A 68 3.40 -4.15 16.19
C LYS A 68 3.65 -2.82 16.92
N GLU A 69 4.28 -2.86 18.08
CA GLU A 69 4.58 -1.69 18.92
C GLU A 69 5.54 -0.71 18.21
N GLU A 70 6.53 -1.25 17.48
CA GLU A 70 7.44 -0.45 16.67
C GLU A 70 6.72 0.21 15.49
N ALA A 71 5.89 -0.54 14.78
CA ALA A 71 5.10 -0.05 13.66
C ALA A 71 4.13 1.06 14.11
N ASP A 72 3.39 0.85 15.20
CA ASP A 72 2.42 1.81 15.73
C ASP A 72 3.08 3.16 16.10
N LYS A 73 4.34 3.15 16.56
CA LYS A 73 5.10 4.37 16.89
C LYS A 73 5.83 4.97 15.68
N PHE A 74 6.28 4.14 14.76
CA PHE A 74 7.11 4.56 13.63
C PHE A 74 6.27 5.20 12.52
N PHE A 75 5.18 4.57 12.07
CA PHE A 75 4.45 5.00 10.87
C PHE A 75 3.82 6.39 10.97
N PRO A 76 3.35 6.89 12.13
CA PRO A 76 2.91 8.28 12.22
C PRO A 76 4.04 9.27 11.85
N LEU A 77 5.26 9.05 12.35
CA LEU A 77 6.43 9.87 12.02
C LEU A 77 6.85 9.70 10.55
N TYR A 78 6.79 8.47 10.03
CA TYR A 78 7.11 8.18 8.65
C TYR A 78 6.17 8.90 7.67
N PHE A 79 4.86 8.81 7.88
CA PHE A 79 3.90 9.49 7.02
C PHE A 79 3.92 11.00 7.18
N GLU A 80 4.18 11.53 8.37
CA GLU A 80 4.44 12.97 8.55
C GLU A 80 5.61 13.44 7.69
N LEU A 81 6.72 12.69 7.69
CA LEU A 81 7.86 12.98 6.81
C LEU A 81 7.45 12.94 5.32
N GLN A 82 6.73 11.90 4.89
CA GLN A 82 6.31 11.78 3.48
C GLN A 82 5.41 12.94 3.05
N ASP A 83 4.53 13.42 3.92
CA ASP A 83 3.66 14.57 3.64
C ASP A 83 4.47 15.87 3.46
N ARG A 84 5.40 16.13 4.36
CA ARG A 84 6.27 17.31 4.26
C ARG A 84 7.20 17.26 3.04
N LYS A 85 7.72 16.07 2.70
CA LYS A 85 8.50 15.87 1.46
C LYS A 85 7.65 16.17 0.23
N LYS A 86 6.39 15.74 0.25
CA LYS A 86 5.45 16.03 -0.82
C LYS A 86 5.22 17.54 -0.99
N GLU A 87 5.04 18.28 0.09
CA GLU A 87 4.87 19.74 0.05
C GLU A 87 6.06 20.45 -0.60
N LEU A 88 7.30 20.10 -0.20
CA LEU A 88 8.52 20.64 -0.81
C LEU A 88 8.65 20.28 -2.29
N ASN A 89 8.30 19.04 -2.64
CA ASN A 89 8.31 18.61 -4.04
C ASN A 89 7.23 19.32 -4.88
N ASP A 90 6.04 19.51 -4.33
CA ASP A 90 4.96 20.24 -5.01
C ASP A 90 5.35 21.72 -5.23
N GLU A 91 6.11 22.32 -4.33
CA GLU A 91 6.68 23.66 -4.50
C GLU A 91 7.70 23.69 -5.64
N ALA A 92 8.65 22.76 -5.67
CA ALA A 92 9.60 22.64 -6.79
C ALA A 92 8.88 22.48 -8.14
N TRP A 93 7.82 21.65 -8.19
CA TRP A 93 7.01 21.49 -9.39
C TRP A 93 6.26 22.77 -9.77
N ARG A 94 5.80 23.57 -8.81
CA ARG A 94 5.17 24.88 -9.09
C ARG A 94 6.17 25.85 -9.71
N LEU A 95 7.40 25.88 -9.20
CA LEU A 95 8.48 26.69 -9.79
C LEU A 95 8.79 26.25 -11.23
N LEU A 96 8.99 24.97 -11.47
CA LEU A 96 9.25 24.44 -12.82
C LEU A 96 8.13 24.76 -13.81
N ARG A 97 6.87 24.80 -13.36
CA ARG A 97 5.75 25.17 -14.23
C ARG A 97 5.78 26.64 -14.66
N LYS A 98 6.34 27.55 -13.84
CA LYS A 98 6.49 28.97 -14.23
C LYS A 98 7.39 29.12 -15.44
N GLY A 99 8.45 28.32 -15.57
CA GLY A 99 9.36 28.35 -16.71
C GLY A 99 8.81 27.77 -18.01
N LYS A 100 7.51 27.42 -18.06
CA LYS A 100 6.84 27.01 -19.31
C LYS A 100 6.31 28.21 -20.15
N ASP A 101 6.32 29.39 -19.59
CA ASP A 101 5.93 30.59 -20.29
C ASP A 101 7.02 30.93 -21.33
N GLU A 102 6.62 31.17 -22.59
CA GLU A 102 7.54 31.50 -23.67
C GLU A 102 8.26 32.86 -23.47
N ASN A 103 7.71 33.72 -22.61
CA ASN A 103 8.30 35.01 -22.25
C ASN A 103 9.19 34.95 -21.01
N THR A 104 9.48 33.72 -20.46
CA THR A 104 10.34 33.58 -19.30
C THR A 104 11.75 34.07 -19.61
N THR A 105 12.27 35.02 -18.83
CA THR A 105 13.62 35.58 -19.02
C THR A 105 14.68 34.66 -18.41
N GLU A 106 15.95 34.88 -18.78
CA GLU A 106 17.08 34.10 -18.22
C GLU A 106 17.20 34.26 -16.70
N GLU A 107 16.98 35.46 -16.18
CA GLU A 107 16.98 35.75 -14.75
C GLU A 107 15.87 34.98 -14.03
N GLN A 108 14.69 34.84 -14.63
CA GLN A 108 13.60 34.08 -14.10
C GLN A 108 13.90 32.56 -14.12
N TYR A 109 14.58 32.06 -15.16
CA TYR A 109 15.06 30.68 -15.19
C TYR A 109 16.08 30.43 -14.08
N GLU A 110 17.00 31.37 -13.82
CA GLU A 110 17.97 31.27 -12.71
C GLU A 110 17.23 31.16 -11.36
N GLU A 111 16.28 32.06 -11.08
CA GLU A 111 15.47 32.02 -9.85
C GLU A 111 14.72 30.69 -9.70
N ILE A 112 14.11 30.19 -10.77
CA ILE A 112 13.41 28.90 -10.79
C ILE A 112 14.38 27.77 -10.42
N MET A 113 15.55 27.73 -11.05
CA MET A 113 16.53 26.68 -10.82
C MET A 113 17.08 26.70 -9.39
N ILE A 114 17.43 27.90 -8.88
CA ILE A 114 17.85 28.07 -7.48
C ILE A 114 16.76 27.55 -6.54
N GLY A 115 15.51 27.98 -6.72
CA GLY A 115 14.41 27.53 -5.87
C GLY A 115 14.15 26.02 -5.92
N VAL A 116 14.31 25.39 -7.07
CA VAL A 116 14.19 23.93 -7.22
C VAL A 116 15.30 23.20 -6.45
N TYR A 117 16.54 23.69 -6.50
CA TYR A 117 17.65 23.10 -5.76
C TYR A 117 17.52 23.35 -4.26
N ASP A 118 17.05 24.52 -3.84
CA ASP A 118 16.78 24.82 -2.43
C ASP A 118 15.71 23.88 -1.83
N ALA A 119 14.65 23.58 -2.59
CA ALA A 119 13.65 22.61 -2.19
C ALA A 119 14.25 21.20 -2.01
N ARG A 120 15.19 20.79 -2.88
CA ARG A 120 15.91 19.50 -2.72
C ARG A 120 16.77 19.47 -1.46
N VAL A 121 17.58 20.51 -1.25
CA VAL A 121 18.41 20.64 -0.04
C VAL A 121 17.53 20.62 1.22
N SER A 122 16.39 21.30 1.18
CA SER A 122 15.41 21.30 2.27
C SER A 122 14.84 19.92 2.53
N THR A 123 14.56 19.13 1.48
CA THR A 123 14.12 17.74 1.60
C THR A 123 15.18 16.87 2.29
N ASP A 124 16.44 16.97 1.88
CA ASP A 124 17.53 16.19 2.48
C ASP A 124 17.74 16.56 3.97
N ARG A 125 17.67 17.85 4.30
CA ARG A 125 17.74 18.32 5.68
C ARG A 125 16.58 17.81 6.51
N LEU A 126 15.38 17.80 5.95
CA LEU A 126 14.18 17.28 6.58
C LEU A 126 14.34 15.79 6.87
N GLU A 127 14.71 14.97 5.89
CA GLU A 127 14.96 13.53 6.06
C GLU A 127 15.97 13.26 7.17
N ARG A 128 17.09 14.00 7.17
CA ARG A 128 18.10 13.88 8.22
C ARG A 128 17.55 14.22 9.61
N SER A 129 16.68 15.21 9.73
CA SER A 129 16.05 15.56 11.01
C SER A 129 15.13 14.47 11.55
N TYR A 130 14.43 13.75 10.63
CA TYR A 130 13.58 12.64 11.01
C TYR A 130 14.35 11.37 11.38
N LEU A 131 15.59 11.21 10.91
CA LEU A 131 16.45 10.11 11.36
C LEU A 131 16.60 10.09 12.87
N GLU A 132 16.74 11.26 13.51
CA GLU A 132 16.81 11.36 14.98
C GLU A 132 15.49 11.01 15.66
N LYS A 133 14.34 11.33 15.05
CA LYS A 133 13.03 10.90 15.54
C LYS A 133 12.86 9.38 15.42
N PHE A 134 13.25 8.79 14.28
CA PHE A 134 13.17 7.36 14.04
C PHE A 134 14.06 6.56 14.99
N ARG A 135 15.23 7.10 15.35
CA ARG A 135 16.16 6.50 16.30
C ARG A 135 15.57 6.31 17.70
N LYS A 136 14.60 7.13 18.08
CA LYS A 136 13.91 6.98 19.36
C LYS A 136 12.96 5.77 19.38
N VAL A 137 12.61 5.25 18.22
CA VAL A 137 11.65 4.15 18.05
C VAL A 137 12.32 2.88 17.55
N LEU A 138 13.29 3.00 16.63
CA LEU A 138 13.91 1.88 15.93
C LEU A 138 15.44 1.91 16.07
N SER A 139 16.06 0.73 16.00
CA SER A 139 17.51 0.63 15.84
C SER A 139 17.95 1.07 14.43
N TYR A 140 19.21 1.50 14.24
CA TYR A 140 19.74 1.83 12.92
C TYR A 140 19.60 0.67 11.92
N LYS A 141 19.78 -0.57 12.38
CA LYS A 141 19.60 -1.77 11.55
C LYS A 141 18.16 -1.86 11.01
N LYS A 142 17.15 -1.54 11.83
CA LYS A 142 15.76 -1.53 11.41
C LYS A 142 15.44 -0.35 10.50
N ILE A 143 15.97 0.84 10.79
CA ILE A 143 15.82 2.01 9.91
C ILE A 143 16.42 1.72 8.52
N TYR A 144 17.60 1.10 8.46
CA TYR A 144 18.20 0.67 7.18
C TYR A 144 17.30 -0.32 6.43
N LYS A 145 16.71 -1.30 7.13
CA LYS A 145 15.77 -2.24 6.51
C LYS A 145 14.51 -1.55 6.00
N VAL A 146 13.97 -0.59 6.74
CA VAL A 146 12.83 0.25 6.31
C VAL A 146 13.17 0.98 5.01
N LEU A 147 14.31 1.67 4.96
CA LEU A 147 14.75 2.39 3.76
C LEU A 147 14.88 1.46 2.55
N ARG A 148 15.48 0.29 2.73
CA ARG A 148 15.54 -0.72 1.67
C ARG A 148 14.16 -1.22 1.24
N ALA A 149 13.27 -1.47 2.19
CA ALA A 149 11.91 -1.92 1.90
C ALA A 149 11.13 -0.86 1.11
N GLU A 150 11.25 0.41 1.48
CA GLU A 150 10.65 1.53 0.74
C GLU A 150 11.16 1.59 -0.72
N MET A 151 12.48 1.50 -0.92
CA MET A 151 13.07 1.47 -2.26
C MET A 151 12.55 0.30 -3.11
N HIS A 152 12.43 -0.89 -2.53
CA HIS A 152 11.89 -2.05 -3.21
C HIS A 152 10.40 -1.89 -3.55
N PHE A 153 9.60 -1.40 -2.60
CA PHE A 153 8.19 -1.11 -2.82
C PHE A 153 7.96 -0.16 -3.99
N ASN A 154 8.68 0.96 -4.01
CA ASN A 154 8.58 1.95 -5.08
C ASN A 154 9.00 1.37 -6.45
N ARG A 155 10.07 0.57 -6.48
CA ARG A 155 10.51 -0.11 -7.71
C ARG A 155 9.48 -1.10 -8.24
N ASP A 156 8.88 -1.89 -7.35
CA ASP A 156 7.90 -2.91 -7.75
C ASP A 156 6.58 -2.24 -8.21
N LEU A 157 6.22 -1.12 -7.61
CA LEU A 157 5.10 -0.29 -8.06
C LEU A 157 5.31 0.21 -9.50
N LEU A 158 6.49 0.77 -9.79
CA LEU A 158 6.86 1.23 -11.15
C LEU A 158 6.82 0.09 -12.17
N LYS A 159 7.34 -1.09 -11.83
CA LYS A 159 7.28 -2.26 -12.71
C LYS A 159 5.84 -2.71 -13.00
N GLY A 160 4.96 -2.66 -11.99
CA GLY A 160 3.54 -2.97 -12.15
C GLY A 160 2.84 -2.00 -13.11
N MET A 161 3.14 -0.70 -13.00
CA MET A 161 2.59 0.33 -13.89
C MET A 161 3.04 0.16 -15.35
N HIS A 162 4.31 -0.21 -15.59
CA HIS A 162 4.82 -0.47 -16.94
C HIS A 162 4.19 -1.72 -17.57
N ARG A 163 3.96 -2.78 -16.80
CA ARG A 163 3.34 -4.01 -17.30
C ARG A 163 1.90 -3.78 -17.75
N ASN A 164 1.15 -2.96 -17.02
CA ASN A 164 -0.22 -2.62 -17.38
C ASN A 164 -0.32 -1.74 -18.65
N LYS A 165 0.67 -0.89 -18.92
CA LYS A 165 0.73 -0.11 -20.17
C LYS A 165 1.04 -0.99 -21.38
N GLY A 166 2.02 -1.88 -21.29
CA GLY A 166 2.40 -2.77 -22.39
C GLY A 166 1.31 -3.76 -22.80
N GLY A 167 0.43 -4.17 -21.88
CA GLY A 167 -0.72 -5.03 -22.16
C GLY A 167 -1.80 -4.33 -23.00
N LYS A 168 -2.04 -3.04 -22.75
CA LYS A 168 -3.05 -2.26 -23.51
C LYS A 168 -2.61 -1.96 -24.94
N ASP A 169 -1.31 -1.71 -25.15
CA ASP A 169 -0.77 -1.43 -26.50
C ASP A 169 -0.69 -2.69 -27.39
N ALA A 170 -0.59 -3.88 -26.78
CA ALA A 170 -0.60 -5.16 -27.48
C ALA A 170 -2.00 -5.58 -27.92
N ASP A 171 -3.03 -5.28 -27.14
CA ASP A 171 -4.43 -5.58 -27.46
C ASP A 171 -4.98 -4.63 -28.54
N ALA A 172 -4.62 -3.35 -28.49
CA ALA A 172 -4.99 -2.35 -29.51
C ALA A 172 -4.38 -2.60 -30.90
N ARG A 173 -3.33 -3.45 -30.99
CA ARG A 173 -2.72 -3.84 -32.29
C ARG A 173 -3.33 -5.09 -32.91
N LYS A 174 -4.15 -5.85 -32.18
CA LYS A 174 -4.83 -7.05 -32.69
C LYS A 174 -6.16 -6.75 -33.38
N ASP A 175 -6.72 -5.56 -33.15
CA ASP A 175 -8.00 -5.13 -33.70
C ASP A 175 -7.85 -4.24 -34.96
N LYS A 176 -6.68 -4.23 -35.59
CA LYS A 176 -6.41 -3.59 -36.90
C LYS A 176 -5.94 -4.64 -37.91
#